data_f928d728be5579464f0c9a5e24dd7485
#
_entry.id   f928d728be5579464f0c9a5e24dd7485
#
_cell.length_a   1.000
_cell.length_b   1.000
_cell.length_c   1.000
_cell.angle_alpha   90.00
_cell.angle_beta   90.00
_cell.angle_gamma   90.00
#
_symmetry.space_group_name_H-M   'P 1'
#
loop_
_entity.id
_entity.type
_entity.pdbx_description
1 polymer ?
#
loop_
_entity_poly.entity_id
_entity_poly.type
_entity_poly.pdbx_seq_one_letter_code
_entity_poly.pdbx_strand_id
1 'polypeptide(L)'
;MTDYKIITDSNCDFTPALIDELDVQVIPMEFVIGEKVYRNYPDERDMSAKEFYSRIRSGELSTTNQINTATFIDVFTPVLNAGRDIFYMAFSSGLSGTYNSACMAAGELRSRFPERTVIVVDTLAASMGEGLLVYYAVQQKRA
;
A
#
# COMPACT_ATOMS: atom_id res chain seq x y z
N MET A 1 2.72 10.74 -18.58
CA MET A 1 1.93 9.60 -18.09
C MET A 1 0.51 9.76 -18.62
N THR A 2 0.11 8.94 -19.59
CA THR A 2 -1.24 9.03 -20.21
C THR A 2 -2.26 8.09 -19.55
N ASP A 3 -1.81 6.97 -19.01
CA ASP A 3 -2.62 6.07 -18.16
C ASP A 3 -1.75 5.47 -17.06
N TYR A 4 -2.18 5.64 -15.83
CA TYR A 4 -1.46 5.12 -14.66
C TYR A 4 -2.42 4.61 -13.59
N LYS A 5 -1.96 3.62 -12.82
CA LYS A 5 -2.69 3.14 -11.64
C LYS A 5 -2.16 3.85 -10.40
N ILE A 6 -3.08 4.35 -9.57
CA ILE A 6 -2.75 4.82 -8.23
C ILE A 6 -2.78 3.61 -7.31
N ILE A 7 -1.68 3.42 -6.58
CA ILE A 7 -1.50 2.34 -5.61
C ILE A 7 -1.08 2.96 -4.28
N THR A 8 -1.55 2.42 -3.18
CA THR A 8 -1.13 2.76 -1.82
C THR A 8 -1.05 1.49 -0.97
N ASP A 9 -0.81 1.62 0.31
CA ASP A 9 -0.82 0.49 1.24
C ASP A 9 -1.93 0.64 2.30
N SER A 10 -2.14 -0.40 3.08
CA SER A 10 -3.28 -0.46 3.99
C SER A 10 -3.21 0.50 5.18
N ASN A 11 -2.10 1.24 5.33
CA ASN A 11 -2.02 2.31 6.33
C ASN A 11 -2.83 3.55 5.95
N CYS A 12 -3.38 3.61 4.74
CA CYS A 12 -4.31 4.68 4.33
C CYS A 12 -5.65 4.61 5.06
N ASP A 13 -5.97 3.50 5.71
CA ASP A 13 -7.22 3.24 6.46
C ASP A 13 -8.51 3.46 5.63
N PHE A 14 -8.46 3.19 4.34
CA PHE A 14 -9.62 3.25 3.47
C PHE A 14 -10.58 2.09 3.70
N THR A 15 -11.88 2.38 3.66
CA THR A 15 -12.90 1.34 3.60
C THR A 15 -12.94 0.69 2.22
N PRO A 16 -13.42 -0.57 2.09
CA PRO A 16 -13.58 -1.22 0.78
C PRO A 16 -14.41 -0.38 -0.21
N ALA A 17 -15.51 0.22 0.26
CA ALA A 17 -16.36 1.08 -0.57
C ALA A 17 -15.61 2.29 -1.14
N LEU A 18 -14.75 2.93 -0.34
CA LEU A 18 -13.96 4.06 -0.81
C LEU A 18 -12.85 3.62 -1.79
N ILE A 19 -12.26 2.45 -1.58
CA ILE A 19 -11.27 1.87 -2.51
C ILE A 19 -11.90 1.64 -3.89
N ASP A 20 -13.10 1.05 -3.92
CA ASP A 20 -13.84 0.81 -5.16
C ASP A 20 -14.24 2.13 -5.84
N GLU A 21 -14.75 3.10 -5.06
CA GLU A 21 -15.12 4.43 -5.57
C GLU A 21 -13.93 5.17 -6.20
N LEU A 22 -12.77 5.11 -5.55
CA LEU A 22 -11.56 5.82 -6.00
C LEU A 22 -10.78 5.07 -7.08
N ASP A 23 -11.10 3.81 -7.37
CA ASP A 23 -10.32 2.92 -8.25
C ASP A 23 -8.84 2.87 -7.87
N VAL A 24 -8.53 2.77 -6.59
CA VAL A 24 -7.17 2.60 -6.10
C VAL A 24 -6.87 1.13 -5.80
N GLN A 25 -5.61 0.76 -5.86
CA GLN A 25 -5.16 -0.55 -5.41
C GLN A 25 -4.46 -0.40 -4.06
N VAL A 26 -4.84 -1.22 -3.09
CA VAL A 26 -4.27 -1.18 -1.74
C VAL A 26 -3.47 -2.46 -1.49
N ILE A 27 -2.20 -2.30 -1.12
CA ILE A 27 -1.31 -3.41 -0.73
C ILE A 27 -1.46 -3.62 0.78
N PRO A 28 -1.87 -4.81 1.24
CA PRO A 28 -2.01 -5.07 2.65
C PRO A 28 -0.64 -5.18 3.34
N MET A 29 -0.45 -4.46 4.44
CA MET A 29 0.68 -4.69 5.34
C MET A 29 0.44 -5.95 6.17
N GLU A 30 1.53 -6.59 6.60
CA GLU A 30 1.47 -7.72 7.51
C GLU A 30 1.64 -7.27 8.95
N PHE A 31 0.94 -7.96 9.85
CA PHE A 31 1.13 -7.85 11.29
C PHE A 31 1.16 -9.24 11.93
N VAL A 32 1.82 -9.34 13.05
CA VAL A 32 2.01 -10.58 13.78
C VAL A 32 1.38 -10.44 15.16
N ILE A 33 0.57 -11.40 15.57
CA ILE A 33 0.11 -11.55 16.96
C ILE A 33 0.39 -12.99 17.37
N GLY A 34 1.13 -13.13 18.48
CA GLY A 34 1.66 -14.42 18.89
C GLY A 34 2.65 -14.93 17.83
N GLU A 35 2.39 -16.14 17.30
CA GLU A 35 3.22 -16.76 16.26
C GLU A 35 2.58 -16.69 14.87
N LYS A 36 1.44 -16.04 14.73
CA LYS A 36 0.68 -16.02 13.48
C LYS A 36 0.77 -14.69 12.77
N VAL A 37 1.04 -14.77 11.46
CA VAL A 37 1.06 -13.63 10.53
C VAL A 37 -0.34 -13.44 9.95
N TYR A 38 -0.80 -12.20 9.94
CA TYR A 38 -2.04 -11.75 9.32
C TYR A 38 -1.75 -10.61 8.37
N ARG A 39 -2.65 -10.37 7.42
CA ARG A 39 -2.60 -9.23 6.52
C ARG A 39 -3.69 -8.24 6.85
N ASN A 40 -3.34 -6.98 6.91
CA ASN A 40 -4.29 -5.88 7.13
C ASN A 40 -5.05 -5.58 5.83
N TYR A 41 -5.98 -6.48 5.45
CA TYR A 41 -6.89 -6.24 4.34
C TYR A 41 -7.96 -5.23 4.74
N PRO A 42 -8.29 -4.27 3.85
CA PRO A 42 -9.36 -3.29 4.13
C PRO A 42 -10.73 -3.91 4.41
N ASP A 43 -11.01 -5.10 3.92
CA ASP A 43 -12.24 -5.86 4.18
C ASP A 43 -12.17 -6.79 5.40
N GLU A 44 -11.09 -6.69 6.17
CA GLU A 44 -10.88 -7.41 7.45
C GLU A 44 -10.94 -8.95 7.33
N ARG A 45 -10.73 -9.52 6.13
CA ARG A 45 -10.89 -10.98 5.89
C ARG A 45 -9.96 -11.88 6.71
N ASP A 46 -8.78 -11.40 7.10
CA ASP A 46 -7.83 -12.16 7.92
C ASP A 46 -8.12 -12.01 9.42
N MET A 47 -8.49 -10.82 9.85
CA MET A 47 -8.85 -10.49 11.23
C MET A 47 -9.65 -9.19 11.26
N SER A 48 -10.77 -9.20 12.01
CA SER A 48 -11.54 -7.98 12.20
C SER A 48 -10.83 -7.00 13.14
N ALA A 49 -11.05 -5.71 12.95
CA ALA A 49 -10.54 -4.68 13.87
C ALA A 49 -11.01 -4.93 15.31
N LYS A 50 -12.25 -5.38 15.47
CA LYS A 50 -12.82 -5.72 16.79
C LYS A 50 -12.03 -6.84 17.47
N GLU A 51 -11.69 -7.90 16.75
CA GLU A 51 -10.90 -9.01 17.26
C GLU A 51 -9.47 -8.54 17.58
N PHE A 52 -8.82 -7.82 16.67
CA PHE A 52 -7.49 -7.27 16.87
C PHE A 52 -7.40 -6.47 18.17
N TYR A 53 -8.26 -5.48 18.36
CA TYR A 53 -8.22 -4.65 19.55
C TYR A 53 -8.65 -5.39 20.83
N SER A 54 -9.48 -6.43 20.73
CA SER A 54 -9.81 -7.29 21.87
C SER A 54 -8.58 -8.06 22.36
N ARG A 55 -7.80 -8.61 21.42
CA ARG A 55 -6.57 -9.35 21.73
C ARG A 55 -5.49 -8.43 22.34
N ILE A 56 -5.31 -7.23 21.77
CA ILE A 56 -4.38 -6.23 22.32
C ILE A 56 -4.79 -5.84 23.76
N ARG A 57 -6.08 -5.61 24.02
CA ARG A 57 -6.59 -5.31 25.36
C ARG A 57 -6.42 -6.47 26.35
N SER A 58 -6.40 -7.70 25.88
CA SER A 58 -6.11 -8.88 26.72
C SER A 58 -4.62 -9.07 27.02
N GLY A 59 -3.75 -8.21 26.48
CA GLY A 59 -2.31 -8.21 26.75
C GLY A 59 -1.46 -8.90 25.69
N GLU A 60 -2.06 -9.34 24.56
CA GLU A 60 -1.26 -9.84 23.44
C GLU A 60 -0.48 -8.70 22.78
N LEU A 61 0.76 -8.98 22.41
CA LEU A 61 1.61 -8.04 21.69
C LEU A 61 1.47 -8.25 20.19
N SER A 62 1.44 -7.14 19.45
CA SER A 62 1.48 -7.14 18.00
C SER A 62 2.71 -6.42 17.50
N THR A 63 3.30 -6.95 16.42
CA THR A 63 4.34 -6.29 15.64
C THR A 63 3.91 -6.21 14.18
N THR A 64 4.50 -5.30 13.41
CA THR A 64 4.23 -5.14 11.98
C THR A 64 5.46 -5.46 11.16
N ASN A 65 5.25 -6.01 9.97
CA ASN A 65 6.29 -6.19 8.96
C ASN A 65 6.12 -5.13 7.88
N GLN A 66 7.24 -4.49 7.47
CA GLN A 66 7.22 -3.64 6.29
C GLN A 66 6.89 -4.47 5.03
N ILE A 67 6.27 -3.84 4.05
CA ILE A 67 6.10 -4.45 2.72
C ILE A 67 7.49 -4.55 2.08
N ASN A 68 7.86 -5.75 1.66
CA ASN A 68 9.18 -6.00 1.10
C ASN A 68 9.23 -5.77 -0.42
N THR A 69 10.43 -5.69 -0.97
CA THR A 69 10.68 -5.43 -2.40
C THR A 69 10.04 -6.48 -3.31
N ALA A 70 10.08 -7.77 -2.93
CA ALA A 70 9.49 -8.83 -3.73
C ALA A 70 7.97 -8.67 -3.87
N THR A 71 7.28 -8.32 -2.79
CA THR A 71 5.84 -8.02 -2.82
C THR A 71 5.52 -6.86 -3.77
N PHE A 72 6.32 -5.80 -3.78
CA PHE A 72 6.13 -4.70 -4.72
C PHE A 72 6.36 -5.14 -6.17
N ILE A 73 7.37 -5.95 -6.45
CA ILE A 73 7.61 -6.51 -7.79
C ILE A 73 6.41 -7.33 -8.24
N ASP A 74 5.87 -8.19 -7.37
CA ASP A 74 4.70 -9.04 -7.68
C ASP A 74 3.44 -8.20 -7.96
N VAL A 75 3.24 -7.11 -7.22
CA VAL A 75 2.07 -6.23 -7.38
C VAL A 75 2.22 -5.30 -8.59
N PHE A 76 3.40 -4.75 -8.83
CA PHE A 76 3.64 -3.77 -9.89
C PHE A 76 3.73 -4.42 -11.27
N THR A 77 4.33 -5.60 -11.37
CA THR A 77 4.55 -6.30 -12.65
C THR A 77 3.26 -6.50 -13.47
N PRO A 78 2.13 -6.96 -12.93
CA PRO A 78 0.89 -7.08 -13.70
C PRO A 78 0.38 -5.74 -14.25
N VAL A 79 0.52 -4.65 -13.49
CA VAL A 79 0.09 -3.30 -13.91
C VAL A 79 0.93 -2.82 -15.09
N LEU A 80 2.25 -2.99 -15.00
CA LEU A 80 3.19 -2.61 -16.06
C LEU A 80 3.00 -3.48 -17.31
N ASN A 81 2.76 -4.78 -17.17
CA ASN A 81 2.42 -5.70 -18.28
C ASN A 81 1.13 -5.31 -18.98
N ALA A 82 0.15 -4.74 -18.26
CA ALA A 82 -1.07 -4.20 -18.83
C ALA A 82 -0.87 -2.84 -19.57
N GLY A 83 0.38 -2.37 -19.67
CA GLY A 83 0.72 -1.13 -20.37
C GLY A 83 0.44 0.14 -19.57
N ARG A 84 0.22 0.03 -18.28
CA ARG A 84 -0.08 1.17 -17.40
C ARG A 84 1.15 1.55 -16.57
N ASP A 85 1.33 2.84 -16.34
CA ASP A 85 2.31 3.38 -15.40
C ASP A 85 1.80 3.24 -13.96
N ILE A 86 2.67 3.46 -12.98
CA ILE A 86 2.35 3.35 -11.56
C ILE A 86 2.67 4.66 -10.83
N PHE A 87 1.72 5.10 -10.02
CA PHE A 87 1.89 6.16 -9.03
C PHE A 87 1.60 5.56 -7.65
N TYR A 88 2.66 5.18 -6.95
CA TYR A 88 2.57 4.58 -5.61
C TYR A 88 2.79 5.64 -4.54
N MET A 89 1.85 5.74 -3.61
CA MET A 89 1.90 6.64 -2.46
C MET A 89 2.11 5.81 -1.20
N ALA A 90 3.28 5.97 -0.61
CA ALA A 90 3.77 5.12 0.47
C ALA A 90 3.49 5.69 1.85
N PHE A 91 3.21 4.81 2.79
CA PHE A 91 3.33 5.08 4.22
C PHE A 91 4.67 5.75 4.54
N SER A 92 4.68 6.68 5.52
CA SER A 92 5.84 7.50 5.87
C SER A 92 7.15 6.71 6.03
N SER A 93 8.19 7.14 5.33
CA SER A 93 9.55 6.60 5.49
C SER A 93 10.14 6.82 6.89
N GLY A 94 9.61 7.78 7.64
CA GLY A 94 9.98 8.01 9.04
C GLY A 94 9.44 6.95 9.99
N LEU A 95 8.49 6.11 9.55
CA LEU A 95 7.83 5.08 10.36
C LEU A 95 8.10 3.65 9.87
N SER A 96 8.43 3.48 8.59
CA SER A 96 8.58 2.16 7.98
C SER A 96 9.60 2.15 6.85
N GLY A 97 10.25 1.01 6.64
CA GLY A 97 11.09 0.77 5.45
C GLY A 97 10.30 0.50 4.16
N THR A 98 8.96 0.50 4.20
CA THR A 98 8.07 0.22 3.06
C THR A 98 8.37 1.12 1.86
N TYR A 99 8.54 2.43 2.06
CA TYR A 99 8.92 3.37 1.01
C TYR A 99 10.22 2.97 0.30
N ASN A 100 11.27 2.64 1.05
CA ASN A 100 12.56 2.24 0.49
C ASN A 100 12.44 0.93 -0.30
N SER A 101 11.67 -0.04 0.20
CA SER A 101 11.41 -1.30 -0.51
C SER A 101 10.71 -1.06 -1.86
N ALA A 102 9.75 -0.13 -1.90
CA ALA A 102 9.07 0.27 -3.14
C ALA A 102 10.03 0.96 -4.13
N CYS A 103 10.92 1.84 -3.64
CA CYS A 103 11.95 2.48 -4.47
C CYS A 103 12.91 1.46 -5.09
N MET A 104 13.32 0.43 -4.33
CA MET A 104 14.15 -0.65 -4.84
C MET A 104 13.42 -1.45 -5.93
N ALA A 105 12.15 -1.80 -5.72
CA ALA A 105 11.34 -2.48 -6.71
C ALA A 105 11.17 -1.66 -7.99
N ALA A 106 10.90 -0.35 -7.86
CA ALA A 106 10.79 0.56 -8.99
C ALA A 106 12.09 0.65 -9.80
N GLY A 107 13.25 0.65 -9.11
CA GLY A 107 14.58 0.63 -9.74
C GLY A 107 14.81 -0.65 -10.56
N GLU A 108 14.47 -1.80 -10.01
CA GLU A 108 14.59 -3.10 -10.71
C GLU A 108 13.64 -3.18 -11.92
N LEU A 109 12.39 -2.79 -11.73
CA LEU A 109 11.36 -2.84 -12.78
C LEU A 109 11.63 -1.88 -13.93
N ARG A 110 12.35 -0.77 -13.70
CA ARG A 110 12.76 0.15 -14.77
C ARG A 110 13.58 -0.54 -15.86
N SER A 111 14.44 -1.50 -15.49
CA SER A 111 15.25 -2.27 -16.46
C SER A 111 14.40 -3.25 -17.24
N ARG A 112 13.34 -3.78 -16.64
CA ARG A 112 12.42 -4.76 -17.26
C ARG A 112 11.35 -4.10 -18.13
N PHE A 113 10.98 -2.87 -17.78
CA PHE A 113 9.91 -2.09 -18.43
C PHE A 113 10.40 -0.67 -18.78
N PRO A 114 11.35 -0.53 -19.75
CA PRO A 114 12.00 0.77 -20.01
C PRO A 114 11.03 1.82 -20.55
N GLU A 115 9.87 1.41 -21.08
CA GLU A 115 8.83 2.31 -21.60
C GLU A 115 7.77 2.68 -20.55
N ARG A 116 7.89 2.15 -19.35
CA ARG A 116 6.93 2.39 -18.26
C ARG A 116 7.57 3.24 -17.17
N THR A 117 6.72 3.95 -16.47
CA THR A 117 7.12 4.82 -15.36
C THR A 117 6.54 4.30 -14.05
N VAL A 118 7.38 4.17 -13.03
CA VAL A 118 6.97 3.93 -11.65
C VAL A 118 7.43 5.11 -10.81
N ILE A 119 6.48 5.87 -10.30
CA ILE A 119 6.73 6.97 -9.36
C ILE A 119 6.36 6.47 -7.96
N VAL A 120 7.30 6.60 -7.04
CA VAL A 120 7.11 6.29 -5.63
C VAL A 120 7.18 7.59 -4.84
N VAL A 121 6.13 7.91 -4.11
CA VAL A 121 6.00 9.11 -3.29
C VAL A 121 6.02 8.73 -1.83
N ASP A 122 6.92 9.32 -1.07
CA ASP A 122 6.87 9.30 0.38
C ASP A 122 5.83 10.32 0.85
N THR A 123 4.73 9.85 1.43
CA THR A 123 3.68 10.76 1.89
C THR A 123 4.06 11.51 3.16
N LEU A 124 5.07 11.04 3.89
CA LEU A 124 5.41 11.51 5.24
C LEU A 124 4.22 11.52 6.19
N ALA A 125 3.24 10.69 5.90
CA ALA A 125 1.97 10.60 6.60
C ALA A 125 1.63 9.16 6.97
N ALA A 126 0.61 8.99 7.79
CA ALA A 126 0.08 7.72 8.27
C ALA A 126 -1.44 7.82 8.38
N SER A 127 -2.13 6.67 8.41
CA SER A 127 -3.57 6.57 8.62
C SER A 127 -4.34 7.45 7.63
N MET A 128 -5.40 8.11 8.07
CA MET A 128 -6.19 9.02 7.23
C MET A 128 -5.41 10.20 6.66
N GLY A 129 -4.24 10.55 7.22
CA GLY A 129 -3.34 11.56 6.64
C GLY A 129 -2.78 11.09 5.30
N GLU A 130 -2.33 9.84 5.21
CA GLU A 130 -1.94 9.20 3.94
C GLU A 130 -3.16 9.06 3.02
N GLY A 131 -4.28 8.55 3.54
CA GLY A 131 -5.52 8.40 2.79
C GLY A 131 -6.00 9.71 2.16
N LEU A 132 -5.92 10.83 2.88
CA LEU A 132 -6.29 12.14 2.35
C LEU A 132 -5.43 12.56 1.15
N LEU A 133 -4.11 12.29 1.21
CA LEU A 133 -3.21 12.57 0.09
C LEU A 133 -3.54 11.69 -1.13
N VAL A 134 -3.83 10.40 -0.91
CA VAL A 134 -4.28 9.48 -1.97
C VAL A 134 -5.59 9.95 -2.58
N TYR A 135 -6.56 10.38 -1.75
CA TYR A 135 -7.82 10.94 -2.22
C TYR A 135 -7.58 12.15 -3.16
N TYR A 136 -6.76 13.11 -2.75
CA TYR A 136 -6.45 14.26 -3.60
C TYR A 136 -5.72 13.87 -4.89
N ALA A 137 -4.82 12.90 -4.85
CA ALA A 137 -4.15 12.41 -6.06
C ALA A 137 -5.15 11.83 -7.07
N VAL A 138 -6.17 11.09 -6.59
CA VAL A 138 -7.25 10.58 -7.43
C VAL A 138 -8.09 11.72 -8.02
N GLN A 139 -8.45 12.73 -7.20
CA GLN A 139 -9.20 13.88 -7.71
C GLN A 139 -8.43 14.63 -8.80
N GLN A 140 -7.12 14.84 -8.61
CA GLN A 140 -6.27 15.47 -9.62
C GLN A 140 -6.14 14.63 -10.90
N LYS A 141 -6.11 13.30 -10.78
CA LYS A 141 -6.12 12.41 -11.94
C LYS A 141 -7.40 12.51 -12.76
N ARG A 142 -8.53 12.73 -12.08
CA ARG A 142 -9.87 12.81 -12.70
C ARG A 142 -10.20 14.17 -13.31
N ALA A 143 -9.49 15.22 -12.89
CA ALA A 143 -9.67 16.59 -13.40
C ALA A 143 -9.03 16.80 -14.76
#